data_f80c680a5f8504d0aa5997b804302049
#
_entry.id   f80c680a5f8504d0aa5997b804302049
#
_cell.length_a   1.000
_cell.length_b   1.000
_cell.length_c   1.000
_cell.angle_alpha   90.00
_cell.angle_beta   90.00
_cell.angle_gamma   90.00
#
_symmetry.space_group_name_H-M   'P 1'
#
loop_
_entity.id
_entity.type
_entity.pdbx_description
1 polymer ?
#
loop_
_entity_poly.entity_id
_entity_poly.type
_entity_poly.pdbx_seq_one_letter_code
_entity_poly.pdbx_strand_id
1 'polypeptide(L)'
;MAVRQNADYGYDIQKVYLEMFLTDAESFVRCQNVFDPKAFDRRLQDPAQFIFDYVTEHNALPTFDMVNASAKSNLEQPAETLKEEHYDWLLTDFETFSRHKALESAILKSADLLEKGEYGPVEDLVKKAVQIGLQKDLGTDYWQDPRARLEAIKDKNGQVSTGWPALDKKLFGGFNRGELNIFAG
;
A
#
# COMPACT_ATOMS: atom_id res chain seq x y z
N MET A 1 -6.56 20.96 1.18
CA MET A 1 -5.90 20.38 2.35
C MET A 1 -4.46 20.88 2.39
N ALA A 2 -4.04 21.54 3.46
CA ALA A 2 -2.66 22.03 3.59
C ALA A 2 -1.78 20.82 3.93
N VAL A 3 -0.91 20.45 3.00
CA VAL A 3 0.20 19.55 3.28
C VAL A 3 1.06 20.22 4.36
N ARG A 4 1.30 19.56 5.48
CA ARG A 4 2.22 20.04 6.52
C ARG A 4 3.59 20.26 5.88
N GLN A 5 3.94 21.53 5.66
CA GLN A 5 5.24 21.93 5.08
C GLN A 5 6.36 21.88 6.13
N ASN A 6 6.45 20.96 6.97
CA ASN A 6 7.48 20.54 7.93
C ASN A 6 6.80 19.59 8.92
N ALA A 7 6.34 18.45 8.43
CA ALA A 7 5.81 17.43 9.33
C ALA A 7 6.97 16.89 10.16
N ASP A 8 7.04 17.32 11.41
CA ASP A 8 7.85 16.65 12.41
C ASP A 8 7.17 15.29 12.71
N TYR A 9 7.66 14.23 12.07
CA TYR A 9 7.23 12.86 12.34
C TYR A 9 7.90 12.36 13.62
N GLY A 10 7.60 13.01 14.74
CA GLY A 10 8.07 12.64 16.06
C GLY A 10 7.53 11.29 16.53
N TYR A 11 8.01 10.86 17.68
CA TYR A 11 7.62 9.59 18.31
C TYR A 11 6.11 9.42 18.45
N ASP A 12 5.40 10.46 18.89
CA ASP A 12 3.97 10.36 19.22
C ASP A 12 3.10 10.04 17.99
N ILE A 13 3.35 10.69 16.86
CA ILE A 13 2.58 10.39 15.64
C ILE A 13 2.91 9.00 15.09
N GLN A 14 4.16 8.56 15.19
CA GLN A 14 4.55 7.22 14.79
C GLN A 14 3.94 6.15 15.70
N LYS A 15 3.81 6.43 17.01
CA LYS A 15 3.07 5.57 17.95
C LYS A 15 1.61 5.43 17.52
N VAL A 16 0.95 6.53 17.17
CA VAL A 16 -0.44 6.53 16.68
C VAL A 16 -0.59 5.68 15.41
N TYR A 17 0.38 5.68 14.49
CA TYR A 17 0.34 4.79 13.32
C TYR A 17 0.30 3.32 13.72
N LEU A 18 1.16 2.88 14.64
CA LEU A 18 1.18 1.48 15.11
C LEU A 18 -0.11 1.10 15.84
N GLU A 19 -0.65 1.99 16.66
CA GLU A 19 -1.91 1.80 17.38
C GLU A 19 -3.10 1.68 16.40
N MET A 20 -3.13 2.51 15.34
CA MET A 20 -4.14 2.42 14.30
C MET A 20 -4.05 1.08 13.55
N PHE A 21 -2.85 0.66 13.16
CA PHE A 21 -2.67 -0.61 12.44
C PHE A 21 -3.10 -1.82 13.27
N LEU A 22 -2.88 -1.80 14.58
CA LEU A 22 -3.33 -2.86 15.47
C LEU A 22 -4.85 -2.83 15.70
N THR A 23 -5.49 -1.69 15.51
CA THR A 23 -6.93 -1.53 15.70
C THR A 23 -7.72 -1.92 14.46
N ASP A 24 -7.18 -1.63 13.27
CA ASP A 24 -7.87 -1.83 11.99
C ASP A 24 -7.00 -2.60 10.99
N ALA A 25 -7.39 -3.85 10.75
CA ALA A 25 -6.68 -4.75 9.84
C ALA A 25 -6.70 -4.25 8.39
N GLU A 26 -7.76 -3.59 7.95
CA GLU A 26 -7.84 -3.04 6.60
C GLU A 26 -6.80 -1.94 6.38
N SER A 27 -6.65 -1.04 7.34
CA SER A 27 -5.62 0.00 7.31
C SER A 27 -4.21 -0.59 7.23
N PHE A 28 -3.93 -1.65 7.98
CA PHE A 28 -2.65 -2.33 7.90
C PHE A 28 -2.40 -2.95 6.52
N VAL A 29 -3.37 -3.67 5.95
CA VAL A 29 -3.25 -4.30 4.62
C VAL A 29 -2.99 -3.25 3.54
N ARG A 30 -3.63 -2.08 3.61
CA ARG A 30 -3.40 -0.96 2.68
C ARG A 30 -1.98 -0.40 2.76
N CYS A 31 -1.36 -0.46 3.94
CA CYS A 31 -0.02 0.07 4.20
C CYS A 31 1.10 -0.97 4.14
N GLN A 32 0.78 -2.25 4.09
CA GLN A 32 1.75 -3.34 4.23
C GLN A 32 2.92 -3.24 3.23
N ASN A 33 2.66 -2.79 2.01
CA ASN A 33 3.69 -2.65 0.97
C ASN A 33 4.66 -1.48 1.20
N VAL A 34 4.30 -0.54 2.07
CA VAL A 34 5.12 0.65 2.41
C VAL A 34 5.57 0.64 3.87
N PHE A 35 5.17 -0.39 4.61
CA PHE A 35 5.50 -0.55 6.03
C PHE A 35 6.94 -1.07 6.18
N ASP A 36 7.84 -0.18 6.58
CA ASP A 36 9.23 -0.54 6.90
C ASP A 36 9.48 -0.30 8.41
N PRO A 37 9.67 -1.36 9.22
CA PRO A 37 9.97 -1.21 10.65
C PRO A 37 11.18 -0.30 10.94
N LYS A 38 12.16 -0.28 10.05
CA LYS A 38 13.38 0.54 10.21
C LYS A 38 13.15 2.03 9.98
N ALA A 39 12.02 2.40 9.36
CA ALA A 39 11.65 3.79 9.13
C ALA A 39 11.17 4.49 10.43
N PHE A 40 10.75 3.73 11.42
CA PHE A 40 10.24 4.25 12.69
C PHE A 40 11.36 4.75 13.64
N ASP A 41 10.96 5.58 14.61
CA ASP A 41 11.83 5.97 15.73
C ASP A 41 12.41 4.72 16.40
N ARG A 42 13.65 4.79 16.86
CA ARG A 42 14.37 3.65 17.44
C ARG A 42 13.59 2.91 18.53
N ARG A 43 12.77 3.64 19.31
CA ARG A 43 11.93 3.08 20.38
C ARG A 43 10.72 2.31 19.85
N LEU A 44 10.33 2.53 18.60
CA LEU A 44 9.19 1.91 17.95
C LEU A 44 9.60 0.85 16.91
N GLN A 45 10.91 0.70 16.65
CA GLN A 45 11.38 -0.31 15.68
C GLN A 45 11.09 -1.73 16.14
N ASP A 46 11.32 -2.05 17.41
CA ASP A 46 11.05 -3.40 17.95
C ASP A 46 9.56 -3.76 17.87
N PRO A 47 8.60 -2.92 18.33
CA PRO A 47 7.19 -3.20 18.16
C PRO A 47 6.76 -3.25 16.68
N ALA A 48 7.28 -2.36 15.82
CA ALA A 48 6.98 -2.40 14.41
C ALA A 48 7.51 -3.68 13.74
N GLN A 49 8.71 -4.11 14.09
CA GLN A 49 9.30 -5.36 13.60
C GLN A 49 8.47 -6.58 14.05
N PHE A 50 8.07 -6.62 15.31
CA PHE A 50 7.24 -7.70 15.83
C PHE A 50 5.90 -7.79 15.09
N ILE A 51 5.23 -6.66 14.83
CA ILE A 51 3.98 -6.62 14.08
C ILE A 51 4.20 -7.17 12.66
N PHE A 52 5.25 -6.71 11.98
CA PHE A 52 5.57 -7.14 10.62
C PHE A 52 5.86 -8.64 10.52
N ASP A 53 6.68 -9.16 11.41
CA ASP A 53 7.05 -10.58 11.46
C ASP A 53 5.83 -11.45 11.78
N TYR A 54 5.04 -11.06 12.77
CA TYR A 54 3.83 -11.79 13.16
C TYR A 54 2.81 -11.88 12.02
N VAL A 55 2.57 -10.76 11.32
CA VAL A 55 1.64 -10.77 10.17
C VAL A 55 2.18 -11.61 9.02
N THR A 56 3.49 -11.59 8.79
CA THR A 56 4.13 -12.38 7.74
C THR A 56 4.01 -13.89 8.02
N GLU A 57 4.13 -14.28 9.29
CA GLU A 57 4.09 -15.69 9.71
C GLU A 57 2.66 -16.22 9.84
N HIS A 58 1.76 -15.42 10.43
CA HIS A 58 0.43 -15.88 10.83
C HIS A 58 -0.71 -15.35 9.95
N ASN A 59 -0.42 -14.42 9.03
CA ASN A 59 -1.41 -13.73 8.20
C ASN A 59 -2.56 -13.11 9.02
N ALA A 60 -2.25 -12.64 10.23
CA ALA A 60 -3.16 -12.03 11.19
C ALA A 60 -2.41 -10.98 12.01
N LEU A 61 -3.12 -9.96 12.50
CA LEU A 61 -2.53 -8.96 13.39
C LEU A 61 -2.36 -9.50 14.82
N PRO A 62 -1.25 -9.15 15.49
CA PRO A 62 -1.09 -9.44 16.92
C PRO A 62 -2.00 -8.52 17.75
N THR A 63 -2.27 -8.94 19.00
CA THR A 63 -2.97 -8.07 19.96
C THR A 63 -2.00 -7.04 20.58
N PHE A 64 -2.54 -5.95 21.12
CA PHE A 64 -1.76 -4.95 21.85
C PHE A 64 -0.92 -5.58 22.97
N ASP A 65 -1.51 -6.50 23.73
CA ASP A 65 -0.81 -7.19 24.82
C ASP A 65 0.38 -8.02 24.31
N MET A 66 0.23 -8.70 23.17
CA MET A 66 1.32 -9.48 22.56
C MET A 66 2.47 -8.57 22.13
N VAL A 67 2.18 -7.45 21.47
CA VAL A 67 3.20 -6.49 21.05
C VAL A 67 3.89 -5.88 22.26
N ASN A 68 3.13 -5.40 23.24
CA ASN A 68 3.67 -4.77 24.44
C ASN A 68 4.53 -5.73 25.26
N ALA A 69 4.11 -6.99 25.41
CA ALA A 69 4.89 -8.00 26.14
C ALA A 69 6.17 -8.37 25.40
N SER A 70 6.14 -8.52 24.08
CA SER A 70 7.29 -8.97 23.29
C SER A 70 8.32 -7.86 23.07
N ALA A 71 7.88 -6.66 22.74
CA ALA A 71 8.74 -5.53 22.40
C ALA A 71 8.96 -4.55 23.57
N LYS A 72 8.40 -4.84 24.75
CA LYS A 72 8.44 -3.94 25.93
C LYS A 72 7.98 -2.52 25.60
N SER A 73 6.97 -2.41 24.76
CA SER A 73 6.36 -1.15 24.34
C SER A 73 5.17 -0.78 25.22
N ASN A 74 4.63 0.41 25.02
CA ASN A 74 3.41 0.87 25.66
C ASN A 74 2.47 1.43 24.60
N LEU A 75 1.98 0.53 23.71
CA LEU A 75 0.94 0.85 22.75
C LEU A 75 -0.42 0.69 23.42
N GLU A 76 -1.32 1.63 23.17
CA GLU A 76 -2.63 1.69 23.81
C GLU A 76 -3.74 1.56 22.76
N GLN A 77 -4.75 0.80 23.09
CA GLN A 77 -5.92 0.76 22.22
C GLN A 77 -6.66 2.09 22.34
N PRO A 78 -7.02 2.76 21.21
CA PRO A 78 -7.79 3.98 21.25
C PRO A 78 -9.08 3.80 22.06
N ALA A 79 -9.34 4.72 22.98
CA ALA A 79 -10.51 4.66 23.86
C ALA A 79 -11.84 4.88 23.11
N GLU A 80 -11.79 5.61 22.00
CA GLU A 80 -12.94 5.88 21.12
C GLU A 80 -12.76 5.16 19.78
N THR A 81 -13.88 4.68 19.23
CA THR A 81 -13.90 4.13 17.87
C THR A 81 -13.58 5.26 16.89
N LEU A 82 -12.47 5.14 16.18
CA LEU A 82 -12.10 6.10 15.16
C LEU A 82 -13.13 6.07 14.03
N LYS A 83 -13.47 7.26 13.51
CA LYS A 83 -14.33 7.39 12.35
C LYS A 83 -13.52 7.11 11.08
N GLU A 84 -14.21 6.70 10.01
CA GLU A 84 -13.58 6.44 8.70
C GLU A 84 -12.71 7.59 8.21
N GLU A 85 -13.16 8.83 8.40
CA GLU A 85 -12.41 10.04 8.04
C GLU A 85 -11.05 10.16 8.76
N HIS A 86 -10.95 9.63 9.99
CA HIS A 86 -9.70 9.62 10.76
C HIS A 86 -8.72 8.60 10.18
N TYR A 87 -9.20 7.45 9.76
CA TYR A 87 -8.37 6.42 9.11
C TYR A 87 -7.83 6.92 7.77
N ASP A 88 -8.66 7.54 6.94
CA ASP A 88 -8.23 8.09 5.65
C ASP A 88 -7.16 9.17 5.81
N TRP A 89 -7.31 10.03 6.82
CA TRP A 89 -6.31 11.03 7.13
C TRP A 89 -5.00 10.38 7.58
N LEU A 90 -5.06 9.43 8.53
CA LEU A 90 -3.87 8.72 9.04
C LEU A 90 -3.16 7.93 7.95
N LEU A 91 -3.89 7.26 7.07
CA LEU A 91 -3.33 6.52 5.93
C LEU A 91 -2.58 7.46 4.97
N THR A 92 -3.17 8.62 4.66
CA THR A 92 -2.53 9.62 3.79
C THR A 92 -1.26 10.21 4.43
N ASP A 93 -1.31 10.46 5.75
CA ASP A 93 -0.18 10.98 6.50
C ASP A 93 0.93 9.92 6.63
N PHE A 94 0.57 8.64 6.87
CA PHE A 94 1.51 7.53 6.89
C PHE A 94 2.18 7.29 5.53
N GLU A 95 1.44 7.41 4.41
CA GLU A 95 2.03 7.34 3.06
C GLU A 95 3.11 8.42 2.88
N THR A 96 2.81 9.62 3.32
CA THR A 96 3.74 10.75 3.24
C THR A 96 4.97 10.52 4.12
N PHE A 97 4.77 10.03 5.35
CA PHE A 97 5.84 9.61 6.26
C PHE A 97 6.73 8.54 5.63
N SER A 98 6.16 7.46 5.12
CA SER A 98 6.90 6.34 4.54
C SER A 98 7.70 6.77 3.32
N ARG A 99 7.11 7.61 2.45
CA ARG A 99 7.80 8.19 1.29
C ARG A 99 8.97 9.10 1.71
N HIS A 100 8.76 9.93 2.72
CA HIS A 100 9.81 10.80 3.26
C HIS A 100 10.98 9.97 3.80
N LYS A 101 10.69 8.95 4.61
CA LYS A 101 11.71 8.07 5.20
C LYS A 101 12.45 7.24 4.16
N ALA A 102 11.76 6.76 3.15
CA ALA A 102 12.38 6.03 2.05
C ALA A 102 13.33 6.93 1.22
N LEU A 103 12.92 8.16 0.92
CA LEU A 103 13.76 9.14 0.25
C LEU A 103 14.97 9.53 1.10
N GLU A 104 14.78 9.79 2.39
CA GLU A 104 15.87 10.06 3.33
C GLU A 104 16.90 8.92 3.32
N SER A 105 16.45 7.67 3.46
CA SER A 105 17.30 6.48 3.40
C SER A 105 17.99 6.33 2.04
N ALA A 106 17.28 6.58 0.94
CA ALA A 106 17.86 6.51 -0.40
C ALA A 106 18.97 7.55 -0.60
N ILE A 107 18.76 8.78 -0.15
CA ILE A 107 19.76 9.85 -0.24
C ILE A 107 21.00 9.50 0.58
N LEU A 108 20.83 9.05 1.83
CA LEU A 108 21.95 8.67 2.69
C LEU A 108 22.77 7.52 2.09
N LYS A 109 22.09 6.46 1.61
CA LYS A 109 22.78 5.34 0.93
C LYS A 109 23.43 5.73 -0.39
N SER A 110 22.84 6.70 -1.10
CA SER A 110 23.38 7.19 -2.36
C SER A 110 24.71 7.91 -2.17
N ALA A 111 24.93 8.58 -1.03
CA ALA A 111 26.20 9.23 -0.75
C ALA A 111 27.38 8.23 -0.75
N ASP A 112 27.21 7.09 -0.08
CA ASP A 112 28.22 6.03 -0.04
C ASP A 112 28.48 5.38 -1.41
N LEU A 113 27.44 5.25 -2.25
CA LEU A 113 27.55 4.69 -3.59
C LEU A 113 28.22 5.68 -4.56
N LEU A 114 27.94 6.97 -4.43
CA LEU A 114 28.57 8.01 -5.22
C LEU A 114 30.08 8.10 -4.95
N GLU A 115 30.51 7.94 -3.69
CA GLU A 115 31.92 7.87 -3.34
C GLU A 115 32.64 6.69 -4.01
N LYS A 116 31.91 5.60 -4.27
CA LYS A 116 32.42 4.40 -4.96
C LYS A 116 32.32 4.50 -6.49
N GLY A 117 31.66 5.55 -7.02
CA GLY A 117 31.43 5.72 -8.46
C GLY A 117 30.32 4.84 -9.04
N GLU A 118 29.43 4.30 -8.20
CA GLU A 118 28.34 3.40 -8.58
C GLU A 118 27.04 4.17 -8.86
N TYR A 119 26.88 4.72 -10.06
CA TYR A 119 25.73 5.57 -10.41
C TYR A 119 24.42 4.81 -10.68
N GLY A 120 24.48 3.62 -11.27
CA GLY A 120 23.29 2.82 -11.58
C GLY A 120 22.48 2.45 -10.33
N PRO A 121 23.07 1.90 -9.26
CA PRO A 121 22.41 1.63 -8.00
C PRO A 121 21.78 2.86 -7.34
N VAL A 122 22.39 4.05 -7.51
CA VAL A 122 21.80 5.32 -7.01
C VAL A 122 20.48 5.64 -7.70
N GLU A 123 20.45 5.53 -9.03
CA GLU A 123 19.22 5.75 -9.81
C GLU A 123 18.10 4.80 -9.38
N ASP A 124 18.40 3.53 -9.19
CA ASP A 124 17.43 2.52 -8.78
C ASP A 124 16.89 2.77 -7.37
N LEU A 125 17.75 3.18 -6.43
CA LEU A 125 17.33 3.53 -5.05
C LEU A 125 16.35 4.70 -5.05
N VAL A 126 16.68 5.77 -5.78
CA VAL A 126 15.83 6.97 -5.85
C VAL A 126 14.51 6.66 -6.55
N LYS A 127 14.53 5.91 -7.67
CA LYS A 127 13.31 5.50 -8.37
C LYS A 127 12.37 4.71 -7.45
N LYS A 128 12.90 3.72 -6.72
CA LYS A 128 12.11 2.92 -5.78
C LYS A 128 11.50 3.78 -4.68
N ALA A 129 12.27 4.70 -4.11
CA ALA A 129 11.79 5.58 -3.04
C ALA A 129 10.68 6.54 -3.51
N VAL A 130 10.77 7.06 -4.75
CA VAL A 130 9.73 7.94 -5.32
C VAL A 130 8.44 7.19 -5.64
N GLN A 131 8.53 5.91 -5.99
CA GLN A 131 7.38 5.08 -6.36
C GLN A 131 6.60 4.53 -5.16
N ILE A 132 7.04 4.80 -3.93
CA ILE A 132 6.32 4.37 -2.72
C ILE A 132 4.94 4.99 -2.67
N GLY A 133 3.92 4.18 -2.48
CA GLY A 133 2.54 4.58 -2.33
C GLY A 133 1.70 3.46 -1.74
N LEU A 134 0.58 3.84 -1.11
CA LEU A 134 -0.36 2.89 -0.52
C LEU A 134 -0.98 1.99 -1.59
N GLN A 135 -1.30 0.79 -1.19
CA GLN A 135 -2.14 -0.09 -2.00
C GLN A 135 -3.58 0.45 -1.98
N LYS A 136 -3.97 1.10 -3.08
CA LYS A 136 -5.29 1.72 -3.22
C LYS A 136 -6.39 0.73 -3.59
N ASP A 137 -6.00 -0.38 -4.22
CA ASP A 137 -6.93 -1.42 -4.67
C ASP A 137 -6.64 -2.71 -3.89
N LEU A 138 -7.49 -3.01 -2.93
CA LEU A 138 -7.45 -4.26 -2.14
C LEU A 138 -8.10 -5.43 -2.89
N GLY A 139 -8.45 -5.23 -4.14
CA GLY A 139 -9.25 -6.16 -4.91
C GLY A 139 -10.75 -5.90 -4.77
N THR A 140 -11.53 -6.73 -5.43
CA THR A 140 -12.99 -6.59 -5.41
C THR A 140 -13.58 -7.62 -4.47
N ASP A 141 -14.30 -7.17 -3.43
CA ASP A 141 -15.12 -8.09 -2.65
C ASP A 141 -16.19 -8.70 -3.55
N TYR A 142 -16.09 -10.01 -3.74
CA TYR A 142 -16.96 -10.73 -4.66
C TYR A 142 -18.45 -10.63 -4.27
N TRP A 143 -18.74 -10.47 -2.98
CA TRP A 143 -20.10 -10.50 -2.45
C TRP A 143 -20.71 -9.12 -2.18
N GLN A 144 -19.92 -8.05 -2.21
CA GLN A 144 -20.36 -6.71 -1.81
C GLN A 144 -21.37 -6.09 -2.77
N ASP A 145 -21.24 -6.27 -4.09
CA ASP A 145 -22.24 -5.86 -5.09
C ASP A 145 -22.19 -6.70 -6.37
N PRO A 146 -22.84 -7.87 -6.38
CA PRO A 146 -22.86 -8.75 -7.56
C PRO A 146 -23.52 -8.12 -8.80
N ARG A 147 -24.49 -7.21 -8.60
CA ARG A 147 -25.22 -6.57 -9.70
C ARG A 147 -24.37 -5.51 -10.40
N ALA A 148 -23.76 -4.61 -9.65
CA ALA A 148 -22.86 -3.59 -10.21
C ALA A 148 -21.70 -4.24 -10.98
N ARG A 149 -21.21 -5.39 -10.49
CA ARG A 149 -20.16 -6.14 -11.16
C ARG A 149 -20.63 -6.78 -12.47
N LEU A 150 -21.81 -7.37 -12.50
CA LEU A 150 -22.40 -7.90 -13.74
C LEU A 150 -22.62 -6.80 -14.78
N GLU A 151 -23.02 -5.61 -14.35
CA GLU A 151 -23.14 -4.43 -15.21
C GLU A 151 -21.75 -3.98 -15.71
N ALA A 152 -20.76 -3.88 -14.82
CA ALA A 152 -19.39 -3.54 -15.20
C ALA A 152 -18.75 -4.55 -16.17
N ILE A 153 -19.07 -5.84 -16.04
CA ILE A 153 -18.64 -6.87 -17.00
C ILE A 153 -19.34 -6.69 -18.34
N LYS A 154 -20.62 -6.32 -18.34
CA LYS A 154 -21.38 -6.03 -19.57
C LYS A 154 -20.88 -4.76 -20.26
N ASP A 155 -20.57 -3.71 -19.50
CA ASP A 155 -20.08 -2.42 -20.02
C ASP A 155 -18.59 -2.44 -20.44
N LYS A 156 -17.81 -3.41 -19.96
CA LYS A 156 -16.40 -3.57 -20.37
C LYS A 156 -16.18 -4.09 -21.77
N ASN A 157 -17.21 -4.12 -22.60
CA ASN A 157 -17.11 -4.40 -24.01
C ASN A 157 -16.43 -3.24 -24.77
N GLY A 158 -15.18 -2.94 -24.41
CA GLY A 158 -14.26 -2.17 -25.25
C GLY A 158 -13.86 -3.01 -26.47
N GLN A 159 -14.86 -3.52 -27.19
CA GLN A 159 -14.67 -4.35 -28.37
C GLN A 159 -14.11 -3.49 -29.49
N VAL A 160 -13.09 -4.01 -30.14
CA VAL A 160 -12.54 -3.41 -31.35
C VAL A 160 -13.19 -4.12 -32.54
N SER A 161 -13.98 -3.39 -33.30
CA SER A 161 -14.60 -3.94 -34.52
C SER A 161 -13.53 -4.53 -35.43
N THR A 162 -13.81 -5.69 -35.99
CA THR A 162 -12.96 -6.32 -37.01
C THR A 162 -13.02 -5.60 -38.37
N GLY A 163 -13.97 -4.66 -38.54
CA GLY A 163 -14.31 -4.05 -39.83
C GLY A 163 -15.18 -4.96 -40.70
N TRP A 164 -15.53 -6.14 -40.25
CA TRP A 164 -16.34 -7.13 -40.95
C TRP A 164 -17.65 -7.35 -40.21
N PRO A 165 -18.79 -6.77 -40.67
CA PRO A 165 -20.05 -6.84 -39.91
C PRO A 165 -20.54 -8.26 -39.63
N ALA A 166 -20.29 -9.19 -40.58
CA ALA A 166 -20.67 -10.58 -40.40
C ALA A 166 -19.84 -11.29 -39.31
N LEU A 167 -18.57 -10.94 -39.16
CA LEU A 167 -17.68 -11.47 -38.15
C LEU A 167 -17.95 -10.82 -36.80
N ASP A 168 -18.12 -9.51 -36.76
CA ASP A 168 -18.46 -8.77 -35.55
C ASP A 168 -19.76 -9.29 -34.92
N LYS A 169 -20.76 -9.61 -35.73
CA LYS A 169 -22.01 -10.23 -35.27
C LYS A 169 -21.76 -11.60 -34.58
N LYS A 170 -20.83 -12.39 -35.10
CA LYS A 170 -20.49 -13.70 -34.51
C LYS A 170 -19.64 -13.56 -33.25
N LEU A 171 -18.84 -12.50 -33.14
CA LEU A 171 -18.00 -12.18 -32.01
C LEU A 171 -18.70 -11.29 -30.96
N PHE A 172 -20.02 -11.09 -31.11
CA PHE A 172 -20.83 -10.24 -30.22
C PHE A 172 -20.33 -8.79 -30.11
N GLY A 173 -19.74 -8.26 -31.21
CA GLY A 173 -19.32 -6.86 -31.31
C GLY A 173 -17.87 -6.63 -31.75
N GLY A 174 -17.04 -7.66 -31.84
CA GLY A 174 -15.64 -7.57 -32.25
C GLY A 174 -14.66 -8.25 -31.29
N PHE A 175 -13.41 -7.87 -31.34
CA PHE A 175 -12.35 -8.40 -30.47
C PHE A 175 -12.36 -7.74 -29.10
N ASN A 176 -12.13 -8.50 -28.04
CA ASN A 176 -11.98 -7.96 -26.69
C ASN A 176 -10.54 -7.47 -26.46
N ARG A 177 -10.39 -6.42 -25.67
CA ARG A 177 -9.09 -5.96 -25.25
C ARG A 177 -8.46 -6.97 -24.30
N GLY A 178 -7.18 -7.27 -24.52
CA GLY A 178 -6.41 -8.19 -23.66
C GLY A 178 -6.54 -9.66 -24.04
N GLU A 179 -7.26 -10.01 -25.11
CA GLU A 179 -7.34 -11.36 -25.64
C GLU A 179 -6.37 -11.57 -26.81
N LEU A 180 -5.83 -12.78 -26.89
CA LEU A 180 -5.03 -13.22 -28.04
C LEU A 180 -5.99 -13.85 -29.07
N ASN A 181 -6.11 -13.23 -30.23
CA ASN A 181 -6.92 -13.75 -31.34
C ASN A 181 -6.01 -14.38 -32.39
N ILE A 182 -6.22 -15.67 -32.69
CA ILE A 182 -5.45 -16.43 -33.67
C ILE A 182 -6.35 -16.78 -34.85
N PHE A 183 -5.95 -16.38 -36.05
CA PHE A 183 -6.58 -16.81 -37.30
C PHE A 183 -5.78 -17.94 -37.91
N ALA A 184 -6.40 -19.08 -38.10
CA ALA A 184 -5.83 -20.21 -38.82
C ALA A 184 -6.59 -20.38 -40.14
N GLY A 185 -5.84 -20.43 -41.24
CA GLY A 185 -6.38 -20.68 -42.60
C GLY A 185 -6.05 -22.08 -43.08
#